data_3bb445e4939fbaea29776af8130883c6
#
_entry.id   3bb445e4939fbaea29776af8130883c6
#
_cell.length_a   1.000
_cell.length_b   1.000
_cell.length_c   1.000
_cell.angle_alpha   90.00
_cell.angle_beta   90.00
_cell.angle_gamma   90.00
#
_symmetry.space_group_name_H-M   'P 1'
#
loop_
_entity.id
_entity.type
_entity.pdbx_description
1 polymer ?
#
loop_
_entity_poly.entity_id
_entity_poly.type
_entity_poly.pdbx_seq_one_letter_code
_entity_poly.pdbx_strand_id
1 'polypeptide(L)'
;HDAFRKESKMAVQTCKEWGVKYKVVTLKQEYVTHYDRMWLNGTHYPWVDMNRRAPRFALCKAASRDGCKVVLTGDSADELFTGYQHHDRYYNDEYNKETIDNYASKQRWIPKQIFSKTDYKNNALWYDLVSTSEQNILTTDQTCGMWGMESRPVFLSQSFVRYMINIESGVKFKTHPDHQIGTYKYLLREVMKDYLPEHVRDRRQKVGWSSPWDNNHQELTRLWKLQDLEFISNL
;
A
#
# COMPACT_ATOMS: atom_id res chain seq x y z
N HIS A 1 -16.93 -1.35 7.94
CA HIS A 1 -17.54 -0.67 6.78
C HIS A 1 -17.54 0.85 6.92
N ASP A 2 -17.60 1.42 8.11
CA ASP A 2 -17.61 2.86 8.31
C ASP A 2 -16.28 3.54 8.05
N ALA A 3 -15.16 2.86 8.31
CA ALA A 3 -13.82 3.39 8.02
C ALA A 3 -13.62 3.64 6.52
N PHE A 4 -14.12 2.76 5.67
CA PHE A 4 -14.05 2.88 4.20
C PHE A 4 -14.88 4.04 3.66
N ARG A 5 -16.08 4.21 4.22
CA ARG A 5 -16.93 5.36 3.86
C ARG A 5 -16.31 6.68 4.28
N LYS A 6 -15.56 6.69 5.39
CA LYS A 6 -14.82 7.87 5.84
C LYS A 6 -13.67 8.21 4.88
N GLU A 7 -12.87 7.22 4.47
CA GLU A 7 -11.77 7.41 3.51
C GLU A 7 -12.25 8.00 2.18
N SER A 8 -13.25 7.38 1.57
CA SER A 8 -13.77 7.88 0.29
C SER A 8 -14.39 9.27 0.40
N LYS A 9 -15.06 9.58 1.49
CA LYS A 9 -15.58 10.94 1.75
C LYS A 9 -14.46 11.96 1.87
N MET A 10 -13.38 11.63 2.58
CA MET A 10 -12.21 12.51 2.72
C MET A 10 -11.53 12.73 1.36
N ALA A 11 -11.34 11.68 0.57
CA ALA A 11 -10.78 11.80 -0.77
C ALA A 11 -11.63 12.70 -1.68
N VAL A 12 -12.95 12.53 -1.66
CA VAL A 12 -13.89 13.38 -2.40
C VAL A 12 -13.82 14.83 -1.92
N GLN A 13 -13.77 15.05 -0.61
CA GLN A 13 -13.63 16.38 -0.03
C GLN A 13 -12.33 17.04 -0.50
N THR A 14 -11.21 16.34 -0.43
CA THR A 14 -9.91 16.83 -0.91
C THR A 14 -9.96 17.22 -2.38
N CYS A 15 -10.54 16.37 -3.23
CA CYS A 15 -10.69 16.69 -4.65
C CYS A 15 -11.53 17.96 -4.90
N LYS A 16 -12.60 18.15 -4.12
CA LYS A 16 -13.43 19.35 -4.20
C LYS A 16 -12.67 20.61 -3.77
N GLU A 17 -11.93 20.55 -2.67
CA GLU A 17 -11.13 21.67 -2.15
C GLU A 17 -10.02 22.07 -3.15
N TRP A 18 -9.43 21.10 -3.85
CA TRP A 18 -8.40 21.35 -4.86
C TRP A 18 -8.96 21.66 -6.26
N GLY A 19 -10.28 21.59 -6.45
CA GLY A 19 -10.90 21.77 -7.78
C GLY A 19 -10.53 20.67 -8.77
N VAL A 20 -10.14 19.47 -8.29
CA VAL A 20 -9.73 18.35 -9.11
C VAL A 20 -10.93 17.50 -9.48
N LYS A 21 -11.02 17.10 -10.75
CA LYS A 21 -12.04 16.15 -11.21
C LYS A 21 -11.85 14.80 -10.53
N TYR A 22 -12.93 14.18 -10.12
CA TYR A 22 -12.89 12.87 -9.47
C TYR A 22 -14.01 11.97 -9.97
N LYS A 23 -13.81 10.66 -9.81
CA LYS A 23 -14.80 9.62 -10.08
C LYS A 23 -14.82 8.65 -8.91
N VAL A 24 -16.00 8.40 -8.38
CA VAL A 24 -16.19 7.37 -7.34
C VAL A 24 -16.58 6.06 -8.00
N VAL A 25 -15.81 5.02 -7.75
CA VAL A 25 -16.06 3.67 -8.25
C VAL A 25 -16.62 2.84 -7.10
N THR A 26 -17.84 2.35 -7.28
CA THR A 26 -18.46 1.42 -6.32
C THR A 26 -18.01 0.01 -6.62
N LEU A 27 -17.46 -0.66 -5.62
CA LEU A 27 -17.05 -2.05 -5.73
C LEU A 27 -18.28 -2.94 -5.72
N LYS A 28 -18.49 -3.70 -6.79
CA LYS A 28 -19.57 -4.66 -6.94
C LYS A 28 -19.06 -6.08 -6.71
N GLN A 29 -19.93 -6.98 -6.27
CA GLN A 29 -19.60 -8.39 -6.06
C GLN A 29 -19.05 -9.07 -7.32
N GLU A 30 -19.53 -8.68 -8.50
CA GLU A 30 -19.03 -9.19 -9.79
C GLU A 30 -17.51 -9.01 -9.99
N TYR A 31 -16.88 -8.01 -9.33
CA TYR A 31 -15.43 -7.82 -9.39
C TYR A 31 -14.67 -8.85 -8.56
N VAL A 32 -15.33 -9.52 -7.66
CA VAL A 32 -14.76 -10.62 -6.88
C VAL A 32 -14.86 -11.93 -7.63
N THR A 33 -15.93 -12.09 -8.42
CA THR A 33 -16.21 -13.31 -9.20
C THR A 33 -15.49 -13.37 -10.54
N HIS A 34 -15.06 -12.23 -11.09
CA HIS A 34 -14.23 -12.20 -12.32
C HIS A 34 -12.74 -12.38 -12.05
N TYR A 35 -12.41 -13.08 -11.00
CA TYR A 35 -11.07 -13.34 -10.54
C TYR A 35 -10.25 -14.23 -11.48
N ASP A 36 -10.90 -15.10 -12.19
CA ASP A 36 -10.37 -15.99 -13.23
C ASP A 36 -9.52 -15.24 -14.27
N ARG A 37 -9.98 -14.09 -14.74
CA ARG A 37 -9.20 -13.26 -15.67
C ARG A 37 -7.95 -12.64 -15.04
N MET A 38 -7.98 -12.36 -13.75
CA MET A 38 -6.82 -11.86 -13.01
C MET A 38 -5.76 -12.96 -12.83
N TRP A 39 -6.18 -14.22 -12.75
CA TRP A 39 -5.33 -15.39 -12.63
C TRP A 39 -4.59 -15.73 -13.92
N LEU A 40 -5.31 -15.74 -15.03
CA LEU A 40 -4.78 -16.09 -16.33
C LEU A 40 -3.66 -15.18 -16.83
N ASN A 41 -3.51 -14.00 -16.23
CA ASN A 41 -2.48 -13.02 -16.59
C ASN A 41 -1.21 -13.08 -15.72
N GLY A 42 -0.92 -14.22 -15.09
CA GLY A 42 0.40 -14.49 -14.53
C GLY A 42 0.67 -13.99 -13.14
N THR A 43 -0.35 -13.74 -12.32
CA THR A 43 -0.14 -13.38 -10.91
C THR A 43 0.15 -14.63 -10.09
N HIS A 44 1.42 -14.99 -9.90
CA HIS A 44 1.85 -16.21 -9.21
C HIS A 44 1.60 -16.23 -7.68
N TYR A 45 0.91 -15.26 -7.11
CA TYR A 45 0.62 -15.19 -5.67
C TYR A 45 -0.88 -15.14 -5.40
N PRO A 46 -1.55 -16.31 -5.36
CA PRO A 46 -3.00 -16.37 -5.19
C PRO A 46 -3.49 -16.01 -3.78
N TRP A 47 -2.62 -16.09 -2.78
CA TRP A 47 -3.04 -16.09 -1.38
C TRP A 47 -2.99 -14.72 -0.70
N VAL A 48 -2.23 -13.80 -1.25
CA VAL A 48 -1.98 -12.51 -0.61
C VAL A 48 -2.85 -11.47 -1.26
N ASP A 49 -4.01 -11.18 -0.68
CA ASP A 49 -4.63 -9.90 -0.91
C ASP A 49 -5.74 -9.76 -1.96
N MET A 50 -6.63 -10.77 -2.03
CA MET A 50 -7.90 -10.63 -2.75
C MET A 50 -8.59 -9.31 -2.41
N ASN A 51 -8.54 -8.93 -1.14
CA ASN A 51 -9.21 -7.76 -0.61
C ASN A 51 -8.66 -6.43 -1.16
N ARG A 52 -7.38 -6.39 -1.51
CA ARG A 52 -6.75 -5.20 -2.09
C ARG A 52 -6.77 -5.20 -3.61
N ARG A 53 -6.79 -6.38 -4.24
CA ARG A 53 -6.78 -6.53 -5.70
C ARG A 53 -8.10 -6.14 -6.35
N ALA A 54 -9.22 -6.59 -5.80
CA ALA A 54 -10.54 -6.30 -6.37
C ALA A 54 -10.84 -4.79 -6.47
N PRO A 55 -10.58 -3.95 -5.44
CA PRO A 55 -10.69 -2.51 -5.57
C PRO A 55 -9.75 -1.91 -6.62
N ARG A 56 -8.49 -2.35 -6.68
CA ARG A 56 -7.54 -1.87 -7.71
C ARG A 56 -8.03 -2.23 -9.11
N PHE A 57 -8.48 -3.46 -9.30
CA PHE A 57 -9.05 -3.90 -10.57
C PHE A 57 -10.21 -3.01 -11.01
N ALA A 58 -11.16 -2.73 -10.11
CA ALA A 58 -12.30 -1.87 -10.41
C ALA A 58 -11.86 -0.44 -10.78
N LEU A 59 -10.89 0.11 -10.07
CA LEU A 59 -10.33 1.44 -10.35
C LEU A 59 -9.61 1.48 -11.70
N CYS A 60 -8.74 0.50 -11.97
CA CYS A 60 -8.01 0.43 -13.24
C CYS A 60 -8.97 0.24 -14.42
N LYS A 61 -9.99 -0.62 -14.28
CA LYS A 61 -11.05 -0.79 -15.29
C LYS A 61 -11.76 0.54 -15.58
N ALA A 62 -12.12 1.29 -14.55
CA ALA A 62 -12.78 2.57 -14.71
C ALA A 62 -11.87 3.62 -15.36
N ALA A 63 -10.61 3.71 -14.93
CA ALA A 63 -9.64 4.63 -15.47
C ALA A 63 -9.32 4.34 -16.95
N SER A 64 -9.14 3.07 -17.31
CA SER A 64 -8.92 2.67 -18.70
C SER A 64 -10.11 3.02 -19.62
N ARG A 65 -11.34 2.82 -19.14
CA ARG A 65 -12.55 3.21 -19.86
C ARG A 65 -12.68 4.74 -20.07
N ASP A 66 -12.11 5.51 -19.16
CA ASP A 66 -12.03 6.97 -19.27
C ASP A 66 -10.82 7.42 -20.12
N GLY A 67 -10.10 6.48 -20.76
CA GLY A 67 -8.98 6.77 -21.67
C GLY A 67 -7.64 6.98 -21.00
N CYS A 68 -7.53 6.77 -19.69
CA CYS A 68 -6.25 6.88 -18.99
C CYS A 68 -5.25 5.83 -19.48
N LYS A 69 -3.99 6.24 -19.69
CA LYS A 69 -2.88 5.36 -20.07
C LYS A 69 -1.85 5.21 -18.96
N VAL A 70 -1.78 6.18 -18.06
CA VAL A 70 -0.84 6.21 -16.94
C VAL A 70 -1.59 6.53 -15.67
N VAL A 71 -1.24 5.82 -14.59
CA VAL A 71 -1.79 6.06 -13.24
C VAL A 71 -0.63 6.38 -12.30
N LEU A 72 -0.70 7.50 -11.62
CA LEU A 72 0.21 7.83 -10.53
C LEU A 72 -0.30 7.21 -9.24
N THR A 73 0.57 6.52 -8.51
CA THR A 73 0.21 5.84 -7.27
C THR A 73 1.04 6.34 -6.09
N GLY A 74 0.47 6.23 -4.89
CA GLY A 74 1.14 6.57 -3.64
C GLY A 74 1.84 5.36 -2.99
N ASP A 75 2.07 4.29 -3.72
CA ASP A 75 2.75 3.10 -3.22
C ASP A 75 4.13 3.45 -2.67
N SER A 76 4.55 2.75 -1.63
CA SER A 76 5.82 2.91 -0.90
C SER A 76 5.95 4.18 -0.04
N ALA A 77 4.92 5.01 0.06
CA ALA A 77 4.93 6.13 0.98
C ALA A 77 4.92 5.69 2.46
N ASP A 78 4.27 4.57 2.77
CA ASP A 78 4.25 4.04 4.14
C ASP A 78 5.64 3.55 4.58
N GLU A 79 6.35 2.88 3.70
CA GLU A 79 7.68 2.33 3.94
C GLU A 79 8.75 3.43 4.07
N LEU A 80 8.66 4.46 3.26
CA LEU A 80 9.63 5.57 3.29
C LEU A 80 9.40 6.58 4.42
N PHE A 81 8.15 6.73 4.87
CA PHE A 81 7.74 7.78 5.82
C PHE A 81 7.11 7.23 7.11
N THR A 82 7.35 5.98 7.47
CA THR A 82 6.80 5.38 8.70
C THR A 82 5.27 5.38 8.78
N GLY A 83 4.60 4.85 7.74
CA GLY A 83 3.16 4.91 7.63
C GLY A 83 2.41 3.70 8.21
N TYR A 84 3.07 2.63 8.63
CA TYR A 84 2.43 1.43 9.15
C TYR A 84 2.37 1.40 10.68
N GLN A 85 1.34 0.75 11.20
CA GLN A 85 1.17 0.60 12.64
C GLN A 85 2.29 -0.21 13.30
N HIS A 86 2.88 -1.18 12.59
CA HIS A 86 4.00 -1.94 13.12
C HIS A 86 5.29 -1.11 13.24
N HIS A 87 5.39 0.05 12.57
CA HIS A 87 6.51 0.97 12.73
C HIS A 87 6.57 1.57 14.15
N ASP A 88 5.46 1.58 14.90
CA ASP A 88 5.45 2.01 16.30
C ASP A 88 6.39 1.17 17.17
N ARG A 89 6.56 -0.12 16.83
CA ARG A 89 7.49 -1.01 17.51
C ARG A 89 8.95 -0.59 17.29
N TYR A 90 9.28 -0.16 16.07
CA TYR A 90 10.62 0.37 15.76
C TYR A 90 10.88 1.68 16.50
N TYR A 91 9.85 2.50 16.65
CA TYR A 91 9.93 3.75 17.39
C TYR A 91 10.24 3.51 18.87
N ASN A 92 9.59 2.56 19.50
CA ASN A 92 9.72 2.23 20.92
C ASN A 92 10.93 1.33 21.23
N ASP A 93 11.84 1.13 20.28
CA ASP A 93 13.01 0.25 20.42
C ASP A 93 12.69 -1.21 20.81
N GLU A 94 11.45 -1.64 20.60
CA GLU A 94 11.04 -3.04 20.81
C GLU A 94 11.72 -4.00 19.81
N TYR A 95 12.18 -3.46 18.69
CA TYR A 95 12.95 -4.17 17.68
C TYR A 95 14.42 -3.77 17.78
N ASN A 96 15.19 -4.62 18.45
CA ASN A 96 16.62 -4.46 18.43
C ASN A 96 17.24 -4.95 17.12
N LYS A 97 18.54 -4.70 16.95
CA LYS A 97 19.30 -5.12 15.78
C LYS A 97 19.12 -6.61 15.48
N GLU A 98 19.19 -7.46 16.51
CA GLU A 98 19.10 -8.91 16.38
C GLU A 98 17.74 -9.34 15.79
N THR A 99 16.66 -8.70 16.23
CA THR A 99 15.33 -8.95 15.70
C THR A 99 15.22 -8.60 14.21
N ILE A 100 15.78 -7.44 13.81
CA ILE A 100 15.79 -6.98 12.43
C ILE A 100 16.66 -7.89 11.56
N ASP A 101 17.85 -8.22 12.02
CA ASP A 101 18.78 -9.10 11.32
C ASP A 101 18.20 -10.52 11.16
N ASN A 102 17.54 -11.02 12.20
CA ASN A 102 16.88 -12.33 12.18
C ASN A 102 15.67 -12.34 11.22
N TYR A 103 14.89 -11.28 11.20
CA TYR A 103 13.79 -11.12 10.26
C TYR A 103 14.29 -11.03 8.82
N ALA A 104 15.31 -10.21 8.56
CA ALA A 104 15.96 -10.10 7.25
C ALA A 104 16.59 -11.43 6.78
N SER A 105 17.15 -12.22 7.70
CA SER A 105 17.78 -13.50 7.37
C SER A 105 16.81 -14.57 6.88
N LYS A 106 15.54 -14.49 7.27
CA LYS A 106 14.49 -15.43 6.86
C LYS A 106 13.95 -15.17 5.46
N GLN A 107 14.20 -14.00 4.90
CA GLN A 107 13.75 -13.64 3.57
C GLN A 107 14.85 -13.94 2.54
N ARG A 108 14.60 -14.91 1.65
CA ARG A 108 15.61 -15.38 0.67
C ARG A 108 16.01 -14.35 -0.39
N TRP A 109 15.18 -13.31 -0.57
CA TRP A 109 15.30 -12.38 -1.70
C TRP A 109 15.89 -11.02 -1.31
N ILE A 110 16.04 -10.74 -0.03
CA ILE A 110 16.48 -9.44 0.42
C ILE A 110 18.01 -9.44 0.59
N PRO A 111 18.70 -8.49 -0.04
CA PRO A 111 20.12 -8.33 0.18
C PRO A 111 20.37 -8.11 1.68
N LYS A 112 21.25 -8.90 2.27
CA LYS A 112 21.67 -8.80 3.68
C LYS A 112 22.51 -7.53 3.95
N GLN A 113 22.32 -6.48 3.16
CA GLN A 113 23.05 -5.23 3.31
C GLN A 113 22.43 -4.44 4.46
N ILE A 114 23.18 -4.25 5.51
CA ILE A 114 22.88 -3.29 6.57
C ILE A 114 23.33 -1.93 6.03
N PHE A 115 22.41 -1.01 5.76
CA PHE A 115 22.72 0.33 5.26
C PHE A 115 23.42 1.18 6.30
N SER A 116 23.06 1.01 7.57
CA SER A 116 23.66 1.72 8.68
C SER A 116 23.98 0.74 9.81
N LYS A 117 25.15 0.89 10.41
CA LYS A 117 25.54 0.15 11.61
C LYS A 117 24.96 0.75 12.89
N THR A 118 24.44 1.96 12.82
CA THR A 118 23.96 2.73 13.97
C THR A 118 22.49 3.10 13.89
N ASP A 119 21.92 3.17 12.70
CA ASP A 119 20.51 3.52 12.45
C ASP A 119 19.69 2.29 12.03
N TYR A 120 19.41 1.42 13.00
CA TYR A 120 18.67 0.17 12.77
C TYR A 120 17.20 0.41 12.35
N LYS A 121 16.60 1.50 12.79
CA LYS A 121 15.24 1.87 12.42
C LYS A 121 15.15 2.14 10.92
N ASN A 122 16.16 2.80 10.37
CA ASN A 122 16.24 3.06 8.94
C ASN A 122 16.44 1.75 8.13
N ASN A 123 17.21 0.80 8.67
CA ASN A 123 17.36 -0.51 8.07
C ASN A 123 16.03 -1.28 8.05
N ALA A 124 15.20 -1.15 9.09
CA ALA A 124 13.87 -1.75 9.14
C ALA A 124 12.93 -1.15 8.08
N LEU A 125 12.95 0.16 7.89
CA LEU A 125 12.19 0.82 6.83
C LEU A 125 12.64 0.38 5.44
N TRP A 126 13.95 0.24 5.25
CA TRP A 126 14.48 -0.32 4.01
C TRP A 126 14.00 -1.76 3.79
N TYR A 127 14.02 -2.58 4.83
CA TYR A 127 13.51 -3.93 4.76
C TYR A 127 12.04 -3.95 4.30
N ASP A 128 11.20 -3.12 4.90
CA ASP A 128 9.79 -3.01 4.52
C ASP A 128 9.64 -2.51 3.07
N LEU A 129 10.47 -1.58 2.65
CA LEU A 129 10.47 -1.09 1.28
C LEU A 129 10.73 -2.22 0.27
N VAL A 130 11.69 -3.07 0.54
CA VAL A 130 12.07 -4.17 -0.37
C VAL A 130 11.08 -5.34 -0.31
N SER A 131 10.52 -5.64 0.86
CA SER A 131 9.64 -6.81 1.05
C SER A 131 8.16 -6.50 0.83
N THR A 132 7.65 -5.47 1.48
CA THR A 132 6.22 -5.15 1.47
C THR A 132 5.82 -4.38 0.21
N SER A 133 6.68 -3.44 -0.21
CA SER A 133 6.41 -2.66 -1.42
C SER A 133 6.41 -3.51 -2.67
N GLU A 134 7.30 -4.51 -2.76
CA GLU A 134 7.35 -5.39 -3.94
C GLU A 134 5.99 -6.00 -4.25
N GLN A 135 5.31 -6.57 -3.26
CA GLN A 135 4.00 -7.18 -3.44
C GLN A 135 2.92 -6.15 -3.84
N ASN A 136 2.95 -4.97 -3.23
CA ASN A 136 1.99 -3.92 -3.53
C ASN A 136 2.19 -3.37 -4.94
N ILE A 137 3.44 -3.11 -5.33
CA ILE A 137 3.82 -2.58 -6.64
C ILE A 137 3.48 -3.59 -7.72
N LEU A 138 3.89 -4.85 -7.54
CA LEU A 138 3.60 -5.92 -8.49
C LEU A 138 2.09 -6.06 -8.72
N THR A 139 1.29 -6.02 -7.65
CA THR A 139 -0.16 -6.10 -7.75
C THR A 139 -0.74 -4.90 -8.51
N THR A 140 -0.25 -3.70 -8.24
CA THR A 140 -0.71 -2.47 -8.91
C THR A 140 -0.32 -2.50 -10.39
N ASP A 141 0.92 -2.85 -10.69
CA ASP A 141 1.46 -2.91 -12.05
C ASP A 141 0.73 -3.95 -12.91
N GLN A 142 0.59 -5.17 -12.40
CA GLN A 142 -0.16 -6.22 -13.08
C GLN A 142 -1.61 -5.81 -13.33
N THR A 143 -2.26 -5.19 -12.33
CA THR A 143 -3.66 -4.76 -12.47
C THR A 143 -3.81 -3.64 -13.50
N CYS A 144 -2.87 -2.70 -13.55
CA CYS A 144 -2.83 -1.66 -14.58
C CYS A 144 -2.55 -2.27 -15.96
N GLY A 145 -1.58 -3.16 -16.07
CA GLY A 145 -1.21 -3.85 -17.31
C GLY A 145 -2.38 -4.62 -17.94
N MET A 146 -3.23 -5.27 -17.14
CA MET A 146 -4.45 -5.94 -17.61
C MET A 146 -5.39 -5.01 -18.39
N TRP A 147 -5.36 -3.72 -18.10
CA TRP A 147 -6.18 -2.71 -18.76
C TRP A 147 -5.41 -1.83 -19.75
N GLY A 148 -4.20 -2.23 -20.11
CA GLY A 148 -3.35 -1.49 -21.04
C GLY A 148 -2.89 -0.14 -20.50
N MET A 149 -2.68 -0.06 -19.19
CA MET A 149 -2.20 1.13 -18.47
C MET A 149 -0.85 0.85 -17.81
N GLU A 150 -0.10 1.90 -17.55
CA GLU A 150 1.15 1.89 -16.80
C GLU A 150 0.94 2.48 -15.41
N SER A 151 1.45 1.81 -14.37
CA SER A 151 1.51 2.36 -13.02
C SER A 151 2.85 3.08 -12.78
N ARG A 152 2.79 4.25 -12.19
CA ARG A 152 3.97 5.03 -11.80
C ARG A 152 3.90 5.39 -10.32
N PRO A 153 4.55 4.63 -9.45
CA PRO A 153 4.66 4.95 -8.03
C PRO A 153 5.60 6.12 -7.82
N VAL A 154 5.04 7.28 -7.50
CA VAL A 154 5.79 8.56 -7.44
C VAL A 154 6.90 8.58 -6.39
N PHE A 155 6.76 7.80 -5.32
CA PHE A 155 7.74 7.71 -4.24
C PHE A 155 8.91 6.77 -4.55
N LEU A 156 8.88 6.04 -5.67
CA LEU A 156 9.90 5.06 -6.04
C LEU A 156 10.89 5.54 -7.10
N SER A 157 10.91 6.83 -7.41
CA SER A 157 11.99 7.33 -8.26
C SER A 157 13.33 7.08 -7.56
N GLN A 158 14.32 6.61 -8.31
CA GLN A 158 15.60 6.18 -7.76
C GLN A 158 16.29 7.30 -6.94
N SER A 159 16.24 8.53 -7.42
CA SER A 159 16.80 9.68 -6.72
C SER A 159 16.09 9.95 -5.40
N PHE A 160 14.76 9.84 -5.38
CA PHE A 160 13.96 10.06 -4.19
C PHE A 160 14.20 8.96 -3.15
N VAL A 161 14.20 7.69 -3.56
CA VAL A 161 14.50 6.57 -2.66
C VAL A 161 15.90 6.74 -2.06
N ARG A 162 16.91 7.02 -2.88
CA ARG A 162 18.29 7.27 -2.40
C ARG A 162 18.35 8.42 -1.40
N TYR A 163 17.61 9.49 -1.63
CA TYR A 163 17.54 10.61 -0.69
C TYR A 163 16.90 10.17 0.62
N MET A 164 15.75 9.50 0.56
CA MET A 164 14.98 9.11 1.74
C MET A 164 15.68 8.10 2.63
N ILE A 165 16.41 7.12 2.06
CA ILE A 165 17.16 6.14 2.87
C ILE A 165 18.35 6.76 3.61
N ASN A 166 18.85 7.91 3.16
CA ASN A 166 19.94 8.63 3.81
C ASN A 166 19.46 9.66 4.86
N ILE A 167 18.16 9.89 4.98
CA ILE A 167 17.61 10.69 6.07
C ILE A 167 17.62 9.84 7.35
N GLU A 168 18.16 10.40 8.43
CA GLU A 168 18.18 9.75 9.74
C GLU A 168 16.78 9.35 10.20
N SER A 169 16.66 8.19 10.80
CA SER A 169 15.37 7.68 11.28
C SER A 169 14.72 8.61 12.31
N GLY A 170 15.49 9.29 13.14
CA GLY A 170 14.99 10.25 14.12
C GLY A 170 14.20 11.43 13.51
N VAL A 171 14.44 11.75 12.22
CA VAL A 171 13.65 12.75 11.50
C VAL A 171 12.31 12.18 11.01
N LYS A 172 12.31 10.91 10.66
CA LYS A 172 11.11 10.20 10.14
C LYS A 172 10.18 9.77 11.27
N PHE A 173 10.78 9.26 12.37
CA PHE A 173 10.09 8.78 13.56
C PHE A 173 9.95 9.90 14.58
N LYS A 174 9.12 10.88 14.30
CA LYS A 174 8.76 11.90 15.28
C LYS A 174 7.38 11.62 15.87
N THR A 175 7.27 11.81 17.18
CA THR A 175 5.97 11.91 17.84
C THR A 175 5.45 13.33 17.70
N HIS A 176 4.19 13.46 17.35
CA HIS A 176 3.50 14.73 17.56
C HIS A 176 3.30 14.91 19.07
N PRO A 177 3.48 16.13 19.64
CA PRO A 177 3.31 16.36 21.08
C PRO A 177 1.99 15.87 21.66
N ASP A 178 0.93 15.89 20.86
CA ASP A 178 -0.42 15.46 21.26
C ASP A 178 -0.70 13.97 21.00
N HIS A 179 0.29 13.19 20.54
CA HIS A 179 0.14 11.78 20.23
C HIS A 179 1.04 10.92 21.12
N GLN A 180 0.43 9.99 21.81
CA GLN A 180 1.15 9.00 22.62
C GLN A 180 1.91 7.96 21.78
N ILE A 181 1.60 7.88 20.48
CA ILE A 181 2.17 6.93 19.50
C ILE A 181 2.65 7.74 18.30
N GLY A 182 3.70 7.26 17.64
CA GLY A 182 4.32 7.95 16.51
C GLY A 182 3.32 8.45 15.46
N THR A 183 3.54 9.65 14.97
CA THR A 183 2.67 10.24 13.94
C THR A 183 3.01 9.63 12.60
N TYR A 184 2.12 8.82 12.09
CA TYR A 184 2.27 8.19 10.77
C TYR A 184 2.56 9.22 9.69
N LYS A 185 3.65 8.98 8.95
CA LYS A 185 4.12 9.86 7.87
C LYS A 185 4.39 11.30 8.34
N TYR A 186 4.94 11.47 9.55
CA TYR A 186 5.19 12.78 10.12
C TYR A 186 5.97 13.68 9.15
N LEU A 187 7.12 13.23 8.66
CA LEU A 187 7.95 14.00 7.75
C LEU A 187 7.20 14.42 6.47
N LEU A 188 6.42 13.51 5.89
CA LEU A 188 5.61 13.84 4.70
C LEU A 188 4.55 14.90 5.01
N ARG A 189 3.91 14.82 6.16
CA ARG A 189 2.89 15.80 6.59
C ARG A 189 3.50 17.18 6.81
N GLU A 190 4.68 17.24 7.44
CA GLU A 190 5.39 18.51 7.67
C GLU A 190 5.82 19.16 6.36
N VAL A 191 6.42 18.38 5.46
CA VAL A 191 6.85 18.90 4.15
C VAL A 191 5.65 19.36 3.31
N MET A 192 4.53 18.67 3.42
CA MET A 192 3.34 18.94 2.61
C MET A 192 2.29 19.81 3.33
N LYS A 193 2.59 20.37 4.50
CA LYS A 193 1.61 21.07 5.34
C LYS A 193 0.89 22.23 4.65
N ASP A 194 1.59 22.93 3.78
CA ASP A 194 1.02 24.09 3.06
C ASP A 194 0.21 23.67 1.82
N TYR A 195 0.27 22.39 1.45
CA TYR A 195 -0.45 21.83 0.30
C TYR A 195 -1.60 20.93 0.69
N LEU A 196 -1.50 20.27 1.85
CA LEU A 196 -2.52 19.32 2.29
C LEU A 196 -3.67 20.05 3.00
N PRO A 197 -4.92 19.71 2.66
CA PRO A 197 -6.06 20.15 3.46
C PRO A 197 -5.93 19.69 4.91
N GLU A 198 -6.43 20.51 5.83
CA GLU A 198 -6.34 20.27 7.28
C GLU A 198 -6.85 18.87 7.67
N HIS A 199 -7.99 18.46 7.14
CA HIS A 199 -8.59 17.15 7.43
C HIS A 199 -7.73 15.95 6.97
N VAL A 200 -6.81 16.15 6.04
CA VAL A 200 -5.83 15.14 5.61
C VAL A 200 -4.56 15.24 6.45
N ARG A 201 -4.06 16.47 6.62
CA ARG A 201 -2.84 16.76 7.37
C ARG A 201 -2.95 16.30 8.82
N ASP A 202 -4.05 16.63 9.48
CA ASP A 202 -4.22 16.42 10.93
C ASP A 202 -4.90 15.10 11.29
N ARG A 203 -5.07 14.24 10.30
CA ARG A 203 -5.65 12.92 10.51
C ARG A 203 -4.78 12.06 11.41
N ARG A 204 -5.36 11.60 12.52
CA ARG A 204 -4.66 10.82 13.55
C ARG A 204 -4.65 9.31 13.31
N GLN A 205 -5.69 8.78 12.68
CA GLN A 205 -5.82 7.34 12.50
C GLN A 205 -5.26 6.86 11.17
N LYS A 206 -4.43 5.82 11.22
CA LYS A 206 -4.11 5.00 10.05
C LYS A 206 -5.33 4.16 9.72
N VAL A 207 -5.86 4.32 8.52
CA VAL A 207 -6.85 3.41 7.96
C VAL A 207 -6.16 2.62 6.85
N GLY A 208 -6.21 1.30 6.96
CA GLY A 208 -5.71 0.41 5.92
C GLY A 208 -6.67 0.39 4.72
N TRP A 209 -6.14 0.15 3.56
CA TRP A 209 -6.97 -0.22 2.43
C TRP A 209 -7.45 -1.65 2.64
N SER A 210 -8.71 -1.82 2.95
CA SER A 210 -9.35 -3.12 3.09
C SER A 210 -10.62 -3.18 2.24
N SER A 211 -11.03 -4.36 1.84
CA SER A 211 -12.28 -4.57 1.12
C SER A 211 -13.42 -4.83 2.12
N PRO A 212 -14.69 -4.54 1.74
CA PRO A 212 -15.83 -4.89 2.57
C PRO A 212 -15.96 -6.41 2.86
N TRP A 213 -15.18 -7.23 2.17
CA TRP A 213 -15.16 -8.69 2.32
C TRP A 213 -14.05 -9.21 3.22
N ASP A 214 -13.29 -8.36 3.91
CA ASP A 214 -12.22 -8.76 4.84
C ASP A 214 -12.68 -9.78 5.90
N ASN A 215 -13.94 -9.73 6.29
CA ASN A 215 -14.51 -10.66 7.27
C ASN A 215 -15.03 -11.98 6.67
N ASN A 216 -14.98 -12.17 5.35
CA ASN A 216 -15.51 -13.33 4.65
C ASN A 216 -14.44 -14.16 3.92
N HIS A 217 -13.22 -14.20 4.46
CA HIS A 217 -12.10 -14.95 3.89
C HIS A 217 -12.45 -16.41 3.55
N GLN A 218 -13.22 -17.07 4.39
CA GLN A 218 -13.59 -18.47 4.17
C GLN A 218 -14.51 -18.65 2.98
N GLU A 219 -15.48 -17.77 2.80
CA GLU A 219 -16.42 -17.85 1.68
C GLU A 219 -15.72 -17.46 0.35
N LEU A 220 -14.89 -16.45 0.35
CA LEU A 220 -14.08 -16.09 -0.81
C LEU A 220 -13.11 -17.21 -1.21
N THR A 221 -12.47 -17.85 -0.25
CA THR A 221 -11.57 -18.99 -0.47
C THR A 221 -12.35 -20.19 -1.02
N ARG A 222 -13.58 -20.42 -0.54
CA ARG A 222 -14.44 -21.50 -1.02
C ARG A 222 -14.90 -21.27 -2.45
N LEU A 223 -15.37 -20.07 -2.78
CA LEU A 223 -15.79 -19.69 -4.13
C LEU A 223 -14.62 -19.82 -5.12
N TRP A 224 -13.46 -19.43 -4.68
CA TRP A 224 -12.25 -19.51 -5.47
C TRP A 224 -11.81 -20.96 -5.75
N LYS A 225 -11.82 -21.85 -4.74
CA LYS A 225 -11.54 -23.29 -4.93
C LYS A 225 -12.54 -23.97 -5.87
N LEU A 226 -13.78 -23.53 -5.90
CA LEU A 226 -14.79 -24.06 -6.83
C LEU A 226 -14.51 -23.63 -8.25
N GLN A 227 -14.09 -22.38 -8.47
CA GLN A 227 -13.73 -21.88 -9.81
C GLN A 227 -12.46 -22.54 -10.36
N ASP A 228 -11.44 -22.78 -9.51
CA ASP A 228 -10.25 -23.52 -9.91
C ASP A 228 -10.57 -24.95 -10.37
N LEU A 229 -11.48 -25.62 -9.66
CA LEU A 229 -11.91 -26.96 -10.03
C LEU A 229 -12.68 -26.98 -11.36
N GLU A 230 -13.54 -26.00 -11.62
CA GLU A 230 -14.23 -25.85 -12.90
C GLU A 230 -13.25 -25.53 -14.04
N PHE A 231 -12.23 -24.69 -13.79
CA PHE A 231 -11.21 -24.38 -14.78
C PHE A 231 -10.38 -25.61 -15.14
N ILE A 232 -9.91 -26.37 -14.15
CA ILE A 232 -9.13 -27.59 -14.34
C ILE A 232 -9.96 -28.68 -15.05
N SER A 233 -11.26 -28.74 -14.79
CA SER A 233 -12.14 -29.71 -15.44
C SER A 233 -12.46 -29.40 -16.89
N ASN A 234 -12.20 -28.17 -17.35
CA ASN A 234 -12.44 -27.69 -18.72
C ASN A 234 -11.14 -27.58 -19.57
N LEU A 235 -9.97 -27.92 -18.98
CA LEU A 235 -8.69 -28.10 -19.69
C LEU A 235 -8.56 -29.53 -20.19
#